data_b1711dba87521b9cb5de7acd459e3872
#
_entry.id   b1711dba87521b9cb5de7acd459e3872
#
_cell.length_a   1.000
_cell.length_b   1.000
_cell.length_c   1.000
_cell.angle_alpha   90.00
_cell.angle_beta   90.00
_cell.angle_gamma   90.00
#
_symmetry.space_group_name_H-M   'P 1'
#
loop_
_entity.id
_entity.type
_entity.pdbx_description
1 polymer ?
#
loop_
_entity_poly.entity_id
_entity_poly.type
_entity_poly.pdbx_seq_one_letter_code
_entity_poly.pdbx_strand_id
1 'polypeptide(L)'
;MTERAPRTAAPWWRHAAIYQIYVRSFADGNGDGVGDLAGARDRLPYLRELGVDALWFTPWYVSPMADGGYDVADYRDIDPVFGTLAEAESLITEAHAQGLRVIVDLVPNHCSDRHPWFQEALAGGPQAPARDRFWFVPGRGEHGELPPNDWQSYFGGPAWTRVVEADGTPGDWYLHMFAPQQPDLNWEHPAVRAEFEDILHFWLRRGVDGFRIDVAHGLAKKPGLPDVGPAPDPTDLPYQDVDDVHEVYRSWRKILDAYDGERTFVGEVWLPTAEQFARYLRPDELHSAFNFEILCAPWDARVLREVVDGTLAAHAPVGAPPTWVLANHDTIRHVTRYGREDTSFDMADKRLLDPSDTALGRRRARAAALFTLALPGGVYVYQGDELGLPEVQDLPDELLQDPTFARSGGTDRGRDGCRVPLPWAADGPSLGFSPAGATAAPWLPQPADWTGLAVAAQQGDPDSVLNLYRTALSLRRTRLARLPETLTWTGSAADVLSFTRPDGFHCLTNLSPTPRPLPRDTEVVLASGPLEEDAEGRVTVPADTTVWSWERGTTS
;
A
#
# COMPACT_ATOMS: atom_id res chain seq x y z
N MET A 1 -12.11 15.41 44.15
CA MET A 1 -11.44 15.84 42.92
C MET A 1 -10.33 14.82 42.66
N THR A 2 -10.59 13.81 41.86
CA THR A 2 -9.61 12.80 41.49
C THR A 2 -8.81 13.38 40.31
N GLU A 3 -7.52 13.66 40.51
CA GLU A 3 -6.57 14.01 39.46
C GLU A 3 -6.60 12.92 38.40
N ARG A 4 -7.05 13.28 37.20
CA ARG A 4 -6.94 12.45 36.02
C ARG A 4 -5.44 12.39 35.67
N ALA A 5 -4.85 11.20 35.77
CA ALA A 5 -3.48 10.97 35.29
C ALA A 5 -3.33 11.55 33.86
N PRO A 6 -2.21 12.19 33.52
CA PRO A 6 -2.00 12.70 32.16
C PRO A 6 -2.16 11.53 31.18
N ARG A 7 -3.09 11.67 30.23
CA ARG A 7 -3.20 10.71 29.12
C ARG A 7 -1.85 10.74 28.41
N THR A 8 -1.11 9.65 28.42
CA THR A 8 0.01 9.46 27.50
C THR A 8 -0.51 9.71 26.08
N ALA A 9 0.20 10.52 25.29
CA ALA A 9 -0.18 10.74 23.89
C ALA A 9 -0.33 9.38 23.20
N ALA A 10 -1.32 9.26 22.32
CA ALA A 10 -1.49 8.02 21.55
C ALA A 10 -0.24 7.81 20.66
N PRO A 11 0.17 6.55 20.43
CA PRO A 11 1.26 6.24 19.51
C PRO A 11 1.08 6.91 18.16
N TRP A 12 2.17 7.42 17.59
CA TRP A 12 2.14 8.24 16.37
C TRP A 12 1.44 7.54 15.18
N TRP A 13 1.66 6.25 15.03
CA TRP A 13 1.16 5.43 13.92
C TRP A 13 -0.37 5.26 13.91
N ARG A 14 -1.04 5.47 15.04
CA ARG A 14 -2.49 5.31 15.14
C ARG A 14 -3.28 6.28 14.25
N HIS A 15 -2.75 7.48 14.04
CA HIS A 15 -3.44 8.54 13.30
C HIS A 15 -2.62 9.08 12.13
N ALA A 16 -1.46 8.48 11.88
CA ALA A 16 -0.51 8.97 10.89
C ALA A 16 -1.11 8.99 9.49
N ALA A 17 -0.71 10.00 8.74
CA ALA A 17 -0.78 10.01 7.30
C ALA A 17 0.56 9.54 6.74
N ILE A 18 0.58 8.41 6.05
CA ILE A 18 1.79 7.76 5.55
C ILE A 18 1.79 7.85 4.03
N TYR A 19 2.89 8.34 3.46
CA TYR A 19 3.06 8.46 2.02
C TYR A 19 3.87 7.28 1.47
N GLN A 20 3.29 6.55 0.53
CA GLN A 20 3.97 5.45 -0.13
C GLN A 20 4.82 5.95 -1.30
N ILE A 21 6.10 5.61 -1.26
CA ILE A 21 7.10 5.90 -2.30
C ILE A 21 7.43 4.60 -3.03
N TYR A 22 7.07 4.53 -4.32
CA TYR A 22 7.58 3.53 -5.24
C TYR A 22 8.91 4.05 -5.80
N VAL A 23 10.04 3.56 -5.27
CA VAL A 23 11.36 4.18 -5.44
C VAL A 23 11.70 4.44 -6.90
N ARG A 24 11.53 3.43 -7.77
CA ARG A 24 11.83 3.51 -9.22
C ARG A 24 11.15 4.65 -9.96
N SER A 25 10.04 5.18 -9.42
CA SER A 25 9.17 6.15 -10.09
C SER A 25 8.95 7.43 -9.31
N PHE A 26 9.67 7.63 -8.20
CA PHE A 26 9.46 8.81 -7.38
C PHE A 26 10.27 10.01 -7.89
N ALA A 27 11.59 9.90 -7.92
CA ALA A 27 12.48 10.91 -8.47
C ALA A 27 13.84 10.28 -8.83
N ASP A 28 14.38 10.61 -10.00
CA ASP A 28 15.68 10.19 -10.48
C ASP A 28 16.72 11.25 -10.11
N GLY A 29 17.65 10.92 -9.23
CA GLY A 29 18.69 11.85 -8.76
C GLY A 29 19.96 11.81 -9.60
N ASN A 30 20.25 10.69 -10.28
CA ASN A 30 21.48 10.47 -11.01
C ASN A 30 21.34 10.68 -12.55
N GLY A 31 20.11 10.72 -13.07
CA GLY A 31 19.81 10.98 -14.48
C GLY A 31 19.83 9.75 -15.38
N ASP A 32 19.70 8.55 -14.82
CA ASP A 32 19.69 7.30 -15.58
C ASP A 32 18.29 6.84 -16.02
N GLY A 33 17.23 7.57 -15.61
CA GLY A 33 15.84 7.29 -15.95
C GLY A 33 15.11 6.40 -14.96
N VAL A 34 15.76 6.03 -13.86
CA VAL A 34 15.19 5.25 -12.76
C VAL A 34 15.24 6.07 -11.47
N GLY A 35 14.16 6.10 -10.70
CA GLY A 35 14.15 6.77 -9.40
C GLY A 35 15.10 6.12 -8.40
N ASP A 36 15.70 6.92 -7.53
CA ASP A 36 16.71 6.49 -6.59
C ASP A 36 16.59 7.19 -5.21
N LEU A 37 17.44 6.79 -4.26
CA LEU A 37 17.45 7.36 -2.91
C LEU A 37 17.91 8.82 -2.87
N ALA A 38 18.78 9.23 -3.79
CA ALA A 38 19.22 10.61 -3.89
C ALA A 38 18.08 11.52 -4.35
N GLY A 39 17.35 11.11 -5.39
CA GLY A 39 16.15 11.80 -5.85
C GLY A 39 15.06 11.84 -4.78
N ALA A 40 14.82 10.74 -4.08
CA ALA A 40 13.86 10.70 -2.97
C ALA A 40 14.25 11.66 -1.83
N ARG A 41 15.54 11.72 -1.48
CA ARG A 41 16.09 12.61 -0.46
C ARG A 41 15.89 14.09 -0.81
N ASP A 42 16.12 14.45 -2.07
CA ASP A 42 15.93 15.82 -2.56
C ASP A 42 14.46 16.27 -2.49
N ARG A 43 13.52 15.34 -2.41
CA ARG A 43 12.07 15.59 -2.30
C ARG A 43 11.53 15.51 -0.86
N LEU A 44 12.34 15.28 0.15
CA LEU A 44 11.90 15.31 1.55
C LEU A 44 11.23 16.65 1.96
N PRO A 45 11.72 17.83 1.53
CA PRO A 45 11.03 19.09 1.80
C PRO A 45 9.59 19.14 1.26
N TYR A 46 9.36 18.62 0.05
CA TYR A 46 8.02 18.52 -0.54
C TYR A 46 7.09 17.64 0.32
N LEU A 47 7.57 16.49 0.77
CA LEU A 47 6.79 15.54 1.59
C LEU A 47 6.45 16.15 2.96
N ARG A 48 7.38 16.88 3.56
CA ARG A 48 7.11 17.64 4.78
C ARG A 48 6.05 18.72 4.56
N GLU A 49 6.13 19.47 3.43
CA GLU A 49 5.14 20.50 3.07
C GLU A 49 3.78 19.90 2.71
N LEU A 50 3.74 18.72 2.12
CA LEU A 50 2.50 17.97 1.89
C LEU A 50 1.79 17.67 3.21
N GLY A 51 2.54 17.48 4.30
CA GLY A 51 2.01 17.35 5.65
C GLY A 51 1.81 15.91 6.10
N VAL A 52 2.49 14.94 5.47
CA VAL A 52 2.51 13.54 5.91
C VAL A 52 3.39 13.35 7.14
N ASP A 53 3.17 12.26 7.90
CA ASP A 53 3.86 11.97 9.15
C ASP A 53 4.99 10.95 8.97
N ALA A 54 4.84 10.07 7.97
CA ALA A 54 5.81 9.03 7.68
C ALA A 54 5.86 8.71 6.18
N LEU A 55 6.97 8.08 5.77
CA LEU A 55 7.24 7.61 4.42
C LEU A 55 7.34 6.10 4.44
N TRP A 56 6.64 5.42 3.54
CA TRP A 56 6.81 4.00 3.30
C TRP A 56 7.49 3.82 1.94
N PHE A 57 8.70 3.23 1.94
CA PHE A 57 9.45 2.89 0.74
C PHE A 57 9.16 1.44 0.34
N THR A 58 8.79 1.22 -0.94
CA THR A 58 8.78 -0.12 -1.53
C THR A 58 10.19 -0.73 -1.51
N PRO A 59 10.37 -2.04 -1.70
CA PRO A 59 11.67 -2.67 -1.51
C PRO A 59 12.78 -1.96 -2.30
N TRP A 60 13.82 -1.57 -1.58
CA TRP A 60 15.02 -0.91 -2.11
C TRP A 60 16.26 -1.82 -2.05
N TYR A 61 16.04 -3.07 -1.67
CA TYR A 61 17.06 -4.09 -1.45
C TYR A 61 17.66 -4.57 -2.76
N VAL A 62 18.83 -5.24 -2.69
CA VAL A 62 19.42 -5.89 -3.85
C VAL A 62 18.43 -6.89 -4.44
N SER A 63 18.10 -6.71 -5.72
CA SER A 63 17.10 -7.51 -6.42
C SER A 63 17.41 -7.60 -7.91
N PRO A 64 17.22 -8.76 -8.56
CA PRO A 64 17.20 -8.87 -10.02
C PRO A 64 16.03 -8.14 -10.70
N MET A 65 15.09 -7.60 -9.94
CA MET A 65 13.92 -6.86 -10.42
C MET A 65 12.94 -7.72 -11.24
N ALA A 66 12.86 -9.02 -10.96
CA ALA A 66 11.88 -9.90 -11.60
C ALA A 66 10.44 -9.53 -11.24
N ASP A 67 10.24 -8.91 -10.07
CA ASP A 67 8.95 -8.35 -9.60
C ASP A 67 9.16 -6.97 -8.95
N GLY A 68 9.83 -6.06 -9.67
CA GLY A 68 9.94 -4.66 -9.26
C GLY A 68 10.60 -4.42 -7.89
N GLY A 69 11.47 -5.34 -7.43
CA GLY A 69 12.15 -5.29 -6.14
C GLY A 69 11.62 -6.28 -5.10
N TYR A 70 10.46 -6.90 -5.32
CA TYR A 70 9.88 -7.89 -4.40
C TYR A 70 10.53 -9.28 -4.49
N ASP A 71 11.47 -9.49 -5.40
CA ASP A 71 12.37 -10.64 -5.47
C ASP A 71 13.72 -10.29 -4.83
N VAL A 72 13.77 -10.28 -3.48
CA VAL A 72 14.91 -9.80 -2.70
C VAL A 72 16.06 -10.82 -2.67
N ALA A 73 17.24 -10.40 -3.12
CA ALA A 73 18.46 -11.22 -3.07
C ALA A 73 19.37 -10.95 -1.86
N ASP A 74 19.33 -9.72 -1.30
CA ASP A 74 19.99 -9.37 -0.05
C ASP A 74 19.15 -8.32 0.69
N TYR A 75 18.67 -8.66 1.89
CA TYR A 75 17.83 -7.79 2.74
C TYR A 75 18.62 -6.73 3.52
N ARG A 76 19.95 -6.77 3.50
CA ARG A 76 20.81 -5.90 4.32
C ARG A 76 21.62 -4.91 3.50
N ASP A 77 21.46 -4.91 2.18
CA ASP A 77 22.11 -3.93 1.30
C ASP A 77 21.09 -3.30 0.36
N ILE A 78 21.47 -2.19 -0.24
CA ILE A 78 20.65 -1.43 -1.19
C ILE A 78 21.01 -1.86 -2.61
N ASP A 79 20.01 -2.01 -3.48
CA ASP A 79 20.28 -2.28 -4.89
C ASP A 79 21.08 -1.10 -5.50
N PRO A 80 22.17 -1.39 -6.23
CA PRO A 80 22.99 -0.34 -6.85
C PRO A 80 22.22 0.62 -7.77
N VAL A 81 21.08 0.22 -8.31
CA VAL A 81 20.21 1.09 -9.10
C VAL A 81 19.56 2.18 -8.24
N PHE A 82 19.36 1.92 -6.96
CA PHE A 82 18.76 2.88 -6.02
C PHE A 82 19.79 3.66 -5.20
N GLY A 83 21.03 3.18 -5.13
CA GLY A 83 22.10 3.82 -4.38
C GLY A 83 22.85 2.87 -3.46
N THR A 84 23.23 3.34 -2.28
CA THR A 84 24.06 2.63 -1.31
C THR A 84 23.41 2.58 0.07
N LEU A 85 23.85 1.67 0.93
CA LEU A 85 23.41 1.60 2.32
C LEU A 85 23.68 2.93 3.08
N ALA A 86 24.79 3.61 2.79
CA ALA A 86 25.11 4.90 3.39
C ALA A 86 24.13 6.01 2.95
N GLU A 87 23.65 5.97 1.73
CA GLU A 87 22.61 6.90 1.25
C GLU A 87 21.25 6.61 1.89
N ALA A 88 20.89 5.34 2.12
CA ALA A 88 19.71 4.98 2.87
C ALA A 88 19.78 5.48 4.32
N GLU A 89 20.91 5.30 5.01
CA GLU A 89 21.14 5.82 6.36
C GLU A 89 21.05 7.37 6.41
N SER A 90 21.58 8.04 5.38
CA SER A 90 21.50 9.50 5.25
C SER A 90 20.05 9.95 5.03
N LEU A 91 19.29 9.28 4.16
CA LEU A 91 17.89 9.56 3.91
C LEU A 91 17.06 9.41 5.20
N ILE A 92 17.24 8.32 5.97
CA ILE A 92 16.56 8.10 7.25
C ILE A 92 16.86 9.25 8.22
N THR A 93 18.13 9.63 8.34
CA THR A 93 18.59 10.71 9.24
C THR A 93 17.97 12.06 8.84
N GLU A 94 17.98 12.38 7.54
CA GLU A 94 17.43 13.64 7.03
C GLU A 94 15.90 13.69 7.10
N ALA A 95 15.21 12.57 6.88
CA ALA A 95 13.77 12.44 7.09
C ALA A 95 13.41 12.75 8.56
N HIS A 96 14.12 12.15 9.51
CA HIS A 96 13.95 12.42 10.95
C HIS A 96 14.21 13.90 11.29
N ALA A 97 15.24 14.51 10.72
CA ALA A 97 15.54 15.93 10.92
C ALA A 97 14.40 16.84 10.42
N GLN A 98 13.59 16.37 9.48
CA GLN A 98 12.40 17.07 8.98
C GLN A 98 11.10 16.66 9.69
N GLY A 99 11.18 15.76 10.70
CA GLY A 99 10.04 15.25 11.45
C GLY A 99 9.24 14.18 10.74
N LEU A 100 9.81 13.56 9.69
CA LEU A 100 9.22 12.45 8.96
C LEU A 100 9.78 11.13 9.49
N ARG A 101 8.95 10.12 9.66
CA ARG A 101 9.35 8.75 9.99
C ARG A 101 9.54 7.91 8.75
N VAL A 102 10.28 6.82 8.86
CA VAL A 102 10.61 5.93 7.73
C VAL A 102 10.14 4.52 8.02
N ILE A 103 9.30 3.99 7.14
CA ILE A 103 8.84 2.61 7.10
C ILE A 103 9.47 1.97 5.87
N VAL A 104 10.08 0.79 6.04
CA VAL A 104 10.63 0.03 4.92
C VAL A 104 9.79 -1.21 4.67
N ASP A 105 9.74 -1.64 3.42
CA ASP A 105 9.09 -2.90 3.06
C ASP A 105 9.90 -4.09 3.56
N LEU A 106 9.25 -5.15 3.99
CA LEU A 106 9.86 -6.42 4.33
C LEU A 106 9.11 -7.51 3.59
N VAL A 107 9.82 -8.32 2.81
CA VAL A 107 9.26 -9.38 1.96
C VAL A 107 9.59 -10.74 2.57
N PRO A 108 8.77 -11.26 3.51
CA PRO A 108 9.15 -12.45 4.26
C PRO A 108 8.58 -13.76 3.68
N ASN A 109 7.60 -13.73 2.78
CA ASN A 109 7.02 -14.96 2.24
C ASN A 109 8.00 -15.71 1.33
N HIS A 110 8.80 -14.99 0.56
CA HIS A 110 9.72 -15.52 -0.45
C HIS A 110 10.98 -14.67 -0.53
N CYS A 111 11.99 -15.16 -1.24
CA CYS A 111 13.15 -14.37 -1.62
C CYS A 111 13.40 -14.52 -3.12
N SER A 112 14.44 -13.85 -3.66
CA SER A 112 14.87 -14.06 -5.03
C SER A 112 15.43 -15.47 -5.24
N ASP A 113 15.28 -16.00 -6.46
CA ASP A 113 16.04 -17.16 -6.92
C ASP A 113 17.57 -16.92 -6.92
N ARG A 114 18.00 -15.65 -6.86
CA ARG A 114 19.39 -15.23 -6.74
C ARG A 114 19.87 -15.09 -5.29
N HIS A 115 18.97 -15.22 -4.32
CA HIS A 115 19.37 -15.20 -2.91
C HIS A 115 20.39 -16.32 -2.62
N PRO A 116 21.46 -16.06 -1.85
CA PRO A 116 22.51 -17.05 -1.57
C PRO A 116 21.98 -18.39 -1.04
N TRP A 117 20.94 -18.37 -0.23
CA TRP A 117 20.31 -19.58 0.31
C TRP A 117 19.68 -20.46 -0.76
N PHE A 118 19.01 -19.87 -1.74
CA PHE A 118 18.39 -20.64 -2.82
C PHE A 118 19.45 -21.19 -3.78
N GLN A 119 20.48 -20.40 -4.06
CA GLN A 119 21.62 -20.84 -4.86
C GLN A 119 22.38 -22.00 -4.17
N GLU A 120 22.57 -21.93 -2.84
CA GLU A 120 23.15 -23.01 -2.03
C GLU A 120 22.27 -24.28 -2.10
N ALA A 121 20.95 -24.13 -2.00
CA ALA A 121 19.98 -25.22 -2.08
C ALA A 121 20.02 -25.94 -3.43
N LEU A 122 20.17 -25.21 -4.53
CA LEU A 122 20.30 -25.80 -5.86
C LEU A 122 21.67 -26.45 -6.06
N ALA A 123 22.76 -25.78 -5.70
CA ALA A 123 24.12 -26.28 -5.89
C ALA A 123 24.43 -27.53 -5.06
N GLY A 124 23.82 -27.65 -3.88
CA GLY A 124 24.01 -28.79 -2.99
C GLY A 124 23.29 -30.10 -3.43
N GLY A 125 22.40 -30.00 -4.40
CA GLY A 125 21.64 -31.14 -4.94
C GLY A 125 20.49 -31.63 -4.03
N PRO A 126 19.83 -32.76 -4.37
CA PRO A 126 18.57 -33.18 -3.75
C PRO A 126 18.62 -33.45 -2.24
N GLN A 127 19.79 -33.76 -1.70
CA GLN A 127 19.98 -34.07 -0.28
C GLN A 127 20.58 -32.91 0.52
N ALA A 128 20.69 -31.71 -0.07
CA ALA A 128 21.28 -30.58 0.60
C ALA A 128 20.39 -30.07 1.75
N PRO A 129 20.92 -29.96 2.99
CA PRO A 129 20.14 -29.35 4.11
C PRO A 129 19.66 -27.93 3.83
N ALA A 130 20.31 -27.22 2.90
CA ALA A 130 19.90 -25.89 2.47
C ALA A 130 18.50 -25.87 1.82
N ARG A 131 18.05 -26.99 1.26
CA ARG A 131 16.69 -27.10 0.69
C ARG A 131 15.60 -27.04 1.75
N ASP A 132 15.87 -27.40 3.00
CA ASP A 132 14.89 -27.36 4.09
C ASP A 132 14.44 -25.93 4.44
N ARG A 133 15.19 -24.91 4.00
CA ARG A 133 14.79 -23.49 4.12
C ARG A 133 13.69 -23.09 3.15
N PHE A 134 13.35 -23.93 2.20
CA PHE A 134 12.35 -23.76 1.15
C PHE A 134 11.42 -24.97 1.10
N TRP A 135 10.39 -24.87 0.30
CA TRP A 135 9.49 -25.98 0.07
C TRP A 135 9.93 -26.76 -1.18
N PHE A 136 10.83 -27.74 -1.03
CA PHE A 136 11.15 -28.71 -2.08
C PHE A 136 10.41 -30.00 -1.83
N VAL A 137 9.59 -30.44 -2.81
CA VAL A 137 8.68 -31.59 -2.66
C VAL A 137 8.77 -32.47 -3.90
N PRO A 138 8.82 -33.80 -3.75
CA PRO A 138 8.72 -34.72 -4.88
C PRO A 138 7.42 -34.50 -5.67
N GLY A 139 7.51 -34.55 -6.98
CA GLY A 139 6.33 -34.47 -7.84
C GLY A 139 5.47 -35.73 -7.77
N ARG A 140 4.23 -35.61 -8.23
CA ARG A 140 3.30 -36.75 -8.44
C ARG A 140 3.51 -37.35 -9.82
N GLY A 141 2.90 -38.52 -10.05
CA GLY A 141 3.07 -39.34 -11.25
C GLY A 141 4.16 -40.41 -11.10
N GLU A 142 4.35 -41.24 -12.13
CA GLU A 142 5.29 -42.37 -12.07
C GLU A 142 6.74 -41.93 -12.02
N HIS A 143 7.03 -40.75 -12.62
CA HIS A 143 8.38 -40.16 -12.70
C HIS A 143 8.45 -38.76 -12.06
N GLY A 144 7.49 -38.43 -11.18
CA GLY A 144 7.43 -37.12 -10.54
C GLY A 144 7.18 -35.97 -11.52
N GLU A 145 6.55 -36.24 -12.67
CA GLU A 145 6.33 -35.28 -13.76
C GLU A 145 5.20 -34.29 -13.50
N LEU A 146 4.35 -34.54 -12.51
CA LEU A 146 3.26 -33.64 -12.12
C LEU A 146 3.61 -32.87 -10.85
N PRO A 147 3.12 -31.63 -10.69
CA PRO A 147 3.33 -30.85 -9.46
C PRO A 147 2.87 -31.59 -8.20
N PRO A 148 3.42 -31.26 -7.02
CA PRO A 148 3.04 -31.87 -5.74
C PRO A 148 1.56 -31.71 -5.37
N ASN A 149 0.93 -30.62 -5.79
CA ASN A 149 -0.49 -30.31 -5.58
C ASN A 149 -1.02 -29.42 -6.70
N ASP A 150 -2.28 -28.97 -6.58
CA ASP A 150 -2.98 -28.18 -7.58
C ASP A 150 -2.89 -26.65 -7.38
N TRP A 151 -2.00 -26.19 -6.50
CA TRP A 151 -1.89 -24.75 -6.19
C TRP A 151 -1.47 -23.95 -7.42
N GLN A 152 -2.10 -22.76 -7.53
CA GLN A 152 -1.82 -21.82 -8.61
C GLN A 152 -1.09 -20.59 -8.07
N SER A 153 -0.18 -20.07 -8.87
CA SER A 153 0.51 -18.81 -8.59
C SER A 153 -0.44 -17.61 -8.72
N TYR A 154 -0.27 -16.62 -7.86
CA TYR A 154 -1.01 -15.34 -7.96
C TYR A 154 -0.76 -14.60 -9.28
N PHE A 155 0.37 -14.84 -9.94
CA PHE A 155 0.68 -14.30 -11.26
C PHE A 155 0.26 -15.21 -12.42
N GLY A 156 -0.49 -16.27 -12.13
CA GLY A 156 -0.99 -17.23 -13.11
C GLY A 156 -0.09 -18.45 -13.31
N GLY A 157 -0.68 -19.54 -13.74
CA GLY A 157 -0.03 -20.83 -13.91
C GLY A 157 0.26 -21.56 -12.59
N PRO A 158 0.92 -22.75 -12.65
CA PRO A 158 1.23 -23.53 -11.44
C PRO A 158 2.11 -22.76 -10.45
N ALA A 159 1.90 -23.01 -9.16
CA ALA A 159 2.73 -22.48 -8.07
C ALA A 159 4.01 -23.30 -7.83
N TRP A 160 4.33 -24.23 -8.69
CA TRP A 160 5.46 -25.14 -8.57
C TRP A 160 6.30 -25.15 -9.84
N THR A 161 7.62 -25.13 -9.66
CA THR A 161 8.59 -25.31 -10.74
C THR A 161 9.51 -26.49 -10.43
N ARG A 162 9.68 -27.40 -11.41
CA ARG A 162 10.55 -28.55 -11.26
C ARG A 162 12.02 -28.17 -11.45
N VAL A 163 12.87 -28.56 -10.51
CA VAL A 163 14.30 -28.35 -10.61
C VAL A 163 14.89 -29.24 -11.70
N VAL A 164 15.85 -28.72 -12.44
CA VAL A 164 16.77 -29.51 -13.24
C VAL A 164 18.07 -29.57 -12.45
N GLU A 165 18.45 -30.77 -11.98
CA GLU A 165 19.65 -30.97 -11.20
C GLU A 165 20.92 -30.76 -12.02
N ALA A 166 22.07 -30.60 -11.37
CA ALA A 166 23.33 -30.29 -12.06
C ALA A 166 23.78 -31.35 -13.10
N ASP A 167 23.32 -32.58 -12.93
CA ASP A 167 23.56 -33.68 -13.89
C ASP A 167 22.56 -33.73 -15.04
N GLY A 168 21.61 -32.79 -15.08
CA GLY A 168 20.55 -32.71 -16.10
C GLY A 168 19.32 -33.57 -15.77
N THR A 169 19.29 -34.27 -14.65
CA THR A 169 18.10 -35.05 -14.25
C THR A 169 17.00 -34.18 -13.70
N PRO A 170 15.71 -34.57 -13.89
CA PRO A 170 14.60 -33.88 -13.23
C PRO A 170 14.62 -34.14 -11.73
N GLY A 171 14.66 -33.07 -10.93
CA GLY A 171 14.62 -33.11 -9.47
C GLY A 171 13.23 -32.91 -8.88
N ASP A 172 13.22 -32.52 -7.61
CA ASP A 172 12.01 -32.11 -6.90
C ASP A 172 11.44 -30.78 -7.43
N TRP A 173 10.24 -30.46 -6.98
CA TRP A 173 9.56 -29.20 -7.29
C TRP A 173 9.71 -28.23 -6.14
N TYR A 174 10.02 -26.96 -6.43
CA TYR A 174 9.99 -25.91 -5.41
C TYR A 174 8.73 -25.04 -5.54
N LEU A 175 8.22 -24.62 -4.40
CA LEU A 175 7.05 -23.73 -4.30
C LEU A 175 7.42 -22.28 -4.60
N HIS A 176 6.55 -21.62 -5.36
CA HIS A 176 6.56 -20.16 -5.56
C HIS A 176 5.12 -19.67 -5.73
N MET A 177 4.55 -19.08 -4.71
CA MET A 177 3.18 -18.55 -4.80
C MET A 177 3.07 -17.37 -5.77
N PHE A 178 4.21 -16.75 -6.12
CA PHE A 178 4.36 -15.68 -7.11
C PHE A 178 5.14 -16.16 -8.34
N ALA A 179 6.11 -15.40 -8.83
CA ALA A 179 6.90 -15.81 -9.98
C ALA A 179 7.85 -16.97 -9.63
N PRO A 180 8.27 -17.81 -10.60
CA PRO A 180 9.32 -18.82 -10.38
C PRO A 180 10.63 -18.27 -9.82
N GLN A 181 10.89 -16.98 -10.04
CA GLN A 181 12.03 -16.25 -9.49
C GLN A 181 11.87 -15.88 -8.01
N GLN A 182 10.73 -16.23 -7.38
CA GLN A 182 10.39 -15.90 -6.01
C GLN A 182 10.06 -17.16 -5.20
N PRO A 183 11.07 -18.05 -4.92
CA PRO A 183 10.88 -19.27 -4.15
C PRO A 183 10.37 -18.96 -2.74
N ASP A 184 9.29 -19.62 -2.31
CA ASP A 184 8.69 -19.47 -0.98
C ASP A 184 9.60 -20.04 0.10
N LEU A 185 9.80 -19.25 1.17
CA LEU A 185 10.57 -19.64 2.35
C LEU A 185 9.77 -20.58 3.25
N ASN A 186 10.44 -21.56 3.83
CA ASN A 186 9.87 -22.48 4.81
C ASN A 186 9.94 -21.91 6.23
N TRP A 187 8.84 -21.32 6.70
CA TRP A 187 8.76 -20.69 8.03
C TRP A 187 8.71 -21.69 9.19
N GLU A 188 8.61 -23.00 8.92
CA GLU A 188 8.84 -24.03 9.94
C GLU A 188 10.33 -24.16 10.28
N HIS A 189 11.22 -23.76 9.35
CA HIS A 189 12.67 -23.87 9.53
C HIS A 189 13.20 -22.77 10.47
N PRO A 190 13.91 -23.14 11.58
CA PRO A 190 14.34 -22.16 12.59
C PRO A 190 15.32 -21.12 12.05
N ALA A 191 16.16 -21.45 11.06
CA ALA A 191 17.07 -20.49 10.47
C ALA A 191 16.33 -19.38 9.68
N VAL A 192 15.17 -19.67 9.07
CA VAL A 192 14.37 -18.66 8.40
C VAL A 192 13.83 -17.66 9.44
N ARG A 193 13.31 -18.15 10.55
CA ARG A 193 12.82 -17.29 11.66
C ARG A 193 13.94 -16.40 12.21
N ALA A 194 15.10 -16.99 12.53
CA ALA A 194 16.24 -16.25 13.07
C ALA A 194 16.79 -15.19 12.09
N GLU A 195 16.81 -15.50 10.80
CA GLU A 195 17.28 -14.57 9.77
C GLU A 195 16.40 -13.31 9.69
N PHE A 196 15.09 -13.47 9.70
CA PHE A 196 14.19 -12.32 9.67
C PHE A 196 14.20 -11.52 10.97
N GLU A 197 14.41 -12.15 12.12
CA GLU A 197 14.66 -11.45 13.38
C GLU A 197 15.94 -10.59 13.30
N ASP A 198 17.01 -11.11 12.71
CA ASP A 198 18.26 -10.37 12.49
C ASP A 198 18.09 -9.23 11.46
N ILE A 199 17.28 -9.42 10.41
CA ILE A 199 16.96 -8.37 9.44
C ILE A 199 16.19 -7.22 10.13
N LEU A 200 15.21 -7.53 10.98
CA LEU A 200 14.50 -6.52 11.77
C LEU A 200 15.49 -5.72 12.63
N HIS A 201 16.38 -6.39 13.36
CA HIS A 201 17.40 -5.73 14.17
C HIS A 201 18.37 -4.89 13.34
N PHE A 202 18.73 -5.33 12.14
CA PHE A 202 19.61 -4.60 11.24
C PHE A 202 19.04 -3.21 10.88
N TRP A 203 17.77 -3.16 10.48
CA TRP A 203 17.13 -1.91 10.06
C TRP A 203 16.70 -1.04 11.25
N LEU A 204 16.24 -1.63 12.35
CA LEU A 204 15.88 -0.88 13.57
C LEU A 204 17.08 -0.14 14.16
N ARG A 205 18.29 -0.76 14.16
CA ARG A 205 19.53 -0.10 14.60
C ARG A 205 19.96 1.06 13.69
N ARG A 206 19.48 1.09 12.44
CA ARG A 206 19.70 2.17 11.47
C ARG A 206 18.64 3.27 11.55
N GLY A 207 17.69 3.16 12.46
CA GLY A 207 16.70 4.19 12.72
C GLY A 207 15.37 4.03 12.00
N VAL A 208 15.14 2.92 11.29
CA VAL A 208 13.83 2.65 10.68
C VAL A 208 12.75 2.63 11.76
N ASP A 209 11.63 3.34 11.51
CA ASP A 209 10.52 3.50 12.45
C ASP A 209 9.47 2.40 12.36
N GLY A 210 9.51 1.61 11.30
CA GLY A 210 8.58 0.51 11.13
C GLY A 210 8.80 -0.27 9.84
N PHE A 211 7.96 -1.31 9.69
CA PHE A 211 8.01 -2.20 8.52
C PHE A 211 6.61 -2.38 7.95
N ARG A 212 6.51 -2.35 6.62
CA ARG A 212 5.37 -2.90 5.91
C ARG A 212 5.69 -4.36 5.60
N ILE A 213 4.80 -5.26 6.00
CA ILE A 213 5.00 -6.70 5.82
C ILE A 213 4.24 -7.15 4.58
N ASP A 214 5.01 -7.54 3.58
CA ASP A 214 4.52 -8.08 2.32
C ASP A 214 3.89 -9.46 2.54
N VAL A 215 2.73 -9.71 1.89
CA VAL A 215 2.01 -11.00 1.96
C VAL A 215 1.91 -11.54 3.40
N ALA A 216 1.55 -10.67 4.34
CA ALA A 216 1.61 -10.98 5.77
C ALA A 216 0.81 -12.23 6.19
N HIS A 217 -0.19 -12.61 5.41
CA HIS A 217 -1.04 -13.79 5.67
C HIS A 217 -0.52 -15.09 5.05
N GLY A 218 0.57 -15.03 4.25
CA GLY A 218 1.05 -16.13 3.42
C GLY A 218 2.21 -16.94 3.99
N LEU A 219 2.83 -16.56 5.12
CA LEU A 219 4.11 -17.14 5.57
C LEU A 219 4.03 -18.64 5.92
N ALA A 220 2.99 -19.05 6.63
CA ALA A 220 2.79 -20.43 7.03
C ALA A 220 1.94 -21.21 6.01
N LYS A 221 2.23 -22.51 5.85
CA LYS A 221 1.49 -23.41 4.97
C LYS A 221 0.95 -24.57 5.80
N LYS A 222 -0.23 -25.11 5.43
CA LYS A 222 -0.79 -26.30 6.12
C LYS A 222 0.12 -27.51 5.95
N PRO A 223 0.35 -28.29 7.01
CA PRO A 223 1.15 -29.51 6.94
C PRO A 223 0.65 -30.47 5.85
N GLY A 224 1.61 -31.05 5.11
CA GLY A 224 1.31 -31.98 4.02
C GLY A 224 0.85 -31.32 2.72
N LEU A 225 0.75 -29.98 2.67
CA LEU A 225 0.47 -29.19 1.46
C LEU A 225 -0.73 -29.76 0.65
N PRO A 226 -1.93 -29.87 1.24
CA PRO A 226 -3.07 -30.51 0.60
C PRO A 226 -3.54 -29.77 -0.65
N ASP A 227 -4.15 -30.49 -1.59
CA ASP A 227 -4.83 -29.89 -2.75
C ASP A 227 -5.95 -28.94 -2.28
N VAL A 228 -6.19 -27.87 -3.02
CA VAL A 228 -7.33 -26.96 -2.79
C VAL A 228 -8.60 -27.44 -3.47
N GLY A 229 -8.47 -28.24 -4.53
CA GLY A 229 -9.59 -28.75 -5.29
C GLY A 229 -10.29 -27.72 -6.19
N PRO A 230 -11.34 -28.14 -6.91
CA PRO A 230 -11.97 -27.32 -7.93
C PRO A 230 -12.91 -26.22 -7.40
N ALA A 231 -13.25 -26.24 -6.11
CA ALA A 231 -14.12 -25.25 -5.46
C ALA A 231 -13.54 -24.93 -4.06
N PRO A 232 -12.42 -24.19 -4.01
CA PRO A 232 -11.77 -23.88 -2.75
C PRO A 232 -12.64 -22.99 -1.87
N ASP A 233 -12.61 -23.25 -0.56
CA ASP A 233 -13.14 -22.32 0.44
C ASP A 233 -12.13 -21.19 0.63
N PRO A 234 -12.46 -19.93 0.29
CA PRO A 234 -11.53 -18.83 0.43
C PRO A 234 -11.17 -18.51 1.89
N THR A 235 -11.95 -19.02 2.85
CA THR A 235 -11.69 -18.84 4.28
C THR A 235 -10.78 -19.91 4.88
N ASP A 236 -10.42 -20.96 4.12
CA ASP A 236 -9.62 -22.09 4.61
C ASP A 236 -8.57 -22.58 3.59
N LEU A 237 -7.92 -21.67 2.90
CA LEU A 237 -6.87 -22.02 1.94
C LEU A 237 -5.60 -22.53 2.65
N PRO A 238 -4.95 -23.59 2.11
CA PRO A 238 -3.81 -24.22 2.79
C PRO A 238 -2.50 -23.42 2.75
N TYR A 239 -2.46 -22.33 2.00
CA TYR A 239 -1.26 -21.49 1.81
C TYR A 239 -1.39 -20.07 2.37
N GLN A 240 -2.49 -19.79 3.09
CA GLN A 240 -2.71 -18.49 3.74
C GLN A 240 -3.50 -18.64 5.05
N ASP A 241 -3.33 -17.68 5.96
CA ASP A 241 -4.00 -17.61 7.27
C ASP A 241 -3.87 -18.89 8.12
N VAL A 242 -2.76 -19.60 7.98
CA VAL A 242 -2.43 -20.75 8.81
C VAL A 242 -1.96 -20.28 10.17
N ASP A 243 -2.49 -20.87 11.26
CA ASP A 243 -2.32 -20.36 12.64
C ASP A 243 -0.86 -20.12 13.06
N ASP A 244 0.10 -20.87 12.52
CA ASP A 244 1.51 -20.72 12.85
C ASP A 244 2.11 -19.34 12.46
N VAL A 245 1.46 -18.61 11.55
CA VAL A 245 1.90 -17.25 11.17
C VAL A 245 1.82 -16.28 12.35
N HIS A 246 0.85 -16.46 13.24
CA HIS A 246 0.67 -15.59 14.41
C HIS A 246 1.84 -15.67 15.39
N GLU A 247 2.51 -16.84 15.52
CA GLU A 247 3.70 -16.97 16.37
C GLU A 247 4.90 -16.16 15.82
N VAL A 248 5.02 -16.04 14.50
CA VAL A 248 6.02 -15.19 13.86
C VAL A 248 5.82 -13.74 14.28
N TYR A 249 4.58 -13.23 14.17
CA TYR A 249 4.28 -11.84 14.52
C TYR A 249 4.41 -11.54 16.00
N ARG A 250 4.10 -12.51 16.88
CA ARG A 250 4.33 -12.37 18.33
C ARG A 250 5.82 -12.32 18.68
N SER A 251 6.67 -13.08 17.95
CA SER A 251 8.12 -12.97 18.10
C SER A 251 8.62 -11.58 17.65
N TRP A 252 8.21 -11.15 16.47
CA TRP A 252 8.62 -9.86 15.91
C TRP A 252 8.13 -8.67 16.72
N ARG A 253 6.89 -8.75 17.26
CA ARG A 253 6.35 -7.71 18.12
C ARG A 253 7.22 -7.48 19.35
N LYS A 254 7.72 -8.53 19.99
CA LYS A 254 8.64 -8.43 21.13
C LYS A 254 9.95 -7.73 20.77
N ILE A 255 10.43 -7.93 19.52
CA ILE A 255 11.62 -7.24 19.02
C ILE A 255 11.34 -5.73 18.92
N LEU A 256 10.24 -5.32 18.26
CA LEU A 256 9.94 -3.91 18.10
C LEU A 256 9.72 -3.21 19.43
N ASP A 257 8.97 -3.85 20.35
CA ASP A 257 8.67 -3.30 21.68
C ASP A 257 9.92 -3.13 22.57
N ALA A 258 11.03 -3.79 22.22
CA ALA A 258 12.30 -3.64 22.93
C ALA A 258 13.15 -2.44 22.47
N TYR A 259 12.77 -1.76 21.39
CA TYR A 259 13.47 -0.56 20.90
C TYR A 259 12.85 0.70 21.46
N ASP A 260 13.70 1.69 21.74
CA ASP A 260 13.26 3.03 22.13
C ASP A 260 12.52 3.71 20.97
N GLY A 261 11.50 4.48 21.34
CA GLY A 261 10.59 5.10 20.37
C GLY A 261 9.54 4.10 19.87
N GLU A 262 8.41 4.61 19.46
CA GLU A 262 7.28 3.79 19.02
C GLU A 262 7.54 3.26 17.62
N ARG A 263 7.91 1.98 17.51
CA ARG A 263 8.07 1.27 16.22
C ARG A 263 6.74 0.67 15.80
N THR A 264 6.55 0.43 14.49
CA THR A 264 5.27 -0.09 13.99
C THR A 264 5.45 -1.18 12.93
N PHE A 265 4.45 -2.07 12.87
CA PHE A 265 4.19 -2.93 11.71
C PHE A 265 2.89 -2.51 11.04
N VAL A 266 2.88 -2.51 9.72
CA VAL A 266 1.66 -2.53 8.92
C VAL A 266 1.68 -3.77 8.02
N GLY A 267 0.67 -4.61 8.12
CA GLY A 267 0.55 -5.83 7.32
C GLY A 267 -0.19 -5.61 6.01
N GLU A 268 0.30 -6.23 4.96
CA GLU A 268 -0.52 -6.49 3.78
C GLU A 268 -1.28 -7.81 4.02
N VAL A 269 -2.57 -7.70 4.30
CA VAL A 269 -3.42 -8.83 4.65
C VAL A 269 -4.65 -8.85 3.74
N TRP A 270 -4.69 -9.83 2.84
CA TRP A 270 -5.84 -10.09 1.97
C TRP A 270 -6.61 -11.30 2.47
N LEU A 271 -7.64 -11.07 3.28
CA LEU A 271 -8.46 -12.14 3.84
C LEU A 271 -9.96 -11.83 3.66
N PRO A 272 -10.79 -12.85 3.48
CA PRO A 272 -12.19 -12.69 3.10
C PRO A 272 -13.10 -12.23 4.23
N THR A 273 -12.67 -12.32 5.49
CA THR A 273 -13.51 -11.95 6.63
C THR A 273 -12.81 -10.97 7.57
N ALA A 274 -13.58 -10.04 8.14
CA ALA A 274 -13.09 -9.08 9.11
C ALA A 274 -12.58 -9.76 10.40
N GLU A 275 -13.11 -10.91 10.77
CA GLU A 275 -12.67 -11.70 11.93
C GLU A 275 -11.28 -12.29 11.72
N GLN A 276 -11.02 -12.89 10.54
CA GLN A 276 -9.68 -13.39 10.19
C GLN A 276 -8.67 -12.24 10.16
N PHE A 277 -9.02 -11.13 9.50
CA PHE A 277 -8.20 -9.94 9.45
C PHE A 277 -7.84 -9.40 10.85
N ALA A 278 -8.83 -9.30 11.76
CA ALA A 278 -8.62 -8.79 13.11
C ALA A 278 -7.68 -9.65 13.96
N ARG A 279 -7.49 -10.95 13.63
CA ARG A 279 -6.53 -11.84 14.31
C ARG A 279 -5.10 -11.34 14.21
N TYR A 280 -4.72 -10.72 13.08
CA TYR A 280 -3.39 -10.16 12.87
C TYR A 280 -3.13 -8.88 13.69
N LEU A 281 -4.18 -8.26 14.17
CA LEU A 281 -4.16 -6.97 14.89
C LEU A 281 -4.28 -7.12 16.42
N ARG A 282 -4.11 -8.34 16.95
CA ARG A 282 -4.07 -8.56 18.39
C ARG A 282 -2.96 -7.71 19.03
N PRO A 283 -3.10 -7.32 20.31
CA PRO A 283 -2.17 -6.40 20.97
C PRO A 283 -0.70 -6.84 20.97
N ASP A 284 -0.44 -8.13 20.79
CA ASP A 284 0.87 -8.75 20.76
C ASP A 284 1.35 -9.15 19.33
N GLU A 285 0.62 -8.71 18.30
CA GLU A 285 0.92 -9.00 16.88
C GLU A 285 1.15 -7.70 16.07
N LEU A 286 0.63 -7.58 14.85
CA LEU A 286 0.81 -6.36 14.05
C LEU A 286 0.10 -5.17 14.68
N HIS A 287 0.63 -3.97 14.47
CA HIS A 287 0.02 -2.74 14.96
C HIS A 287 -1.16 -2.28 14.12
N SER A 288 -1.06 -2.52 12.82
CA SER A 288 -2.07 -2.16 11.82
C SER A 288 -1.94 -3.04 10.59
N ALA A 289 -2.95 -3.03 9.73
CA ALA A 289 -2.91 -3.64 8.40
C ALA A 289 -3.78 -2.81 7.45
N PHE A 290 -3.49 -2.86 6.14
CA PHE A 290 -4.24 -2.11 5.15
C PHE A 290 -5.68 -2.57 5.07
N ASN A 291 -6.64 -1.65 5.11
CA ASN A 291 -8.02 -1.95 4.80
C ASN A 291 -8.21 -1.97 3.29
N PHE A 292 -8.15 -3.16 2.71
CA PHE A 292 -8.39 -3.33 1.28
C PHE A 292 -9.87 -3.39 0.91
N GLU A 293 -10.78 -3.56 1.88
CA GLU A 293 -12.22 -3.50 1.60
C GLU A 293 -12.62 -2.10 1.11
N ILE A 294 -12.10 -1.02 1.73
CA ILE A 294 -12.38 0.34 1.25
C ILE A 294 -11.72 0.64 -0.10
N LEU A 295 -10.52 0.06 -0.35
CA LEU A 295 -9.85 0.17 -1.64
C LEU A 295 -10.67 -0.51 -2.74
N CYS A 296 -11.21 -1.69 -2.47
CA CYS A 296 -12.02 -2.46 -3.43
C CYS A 296 -13.44 -1.93 -3.60
N ALA A 297 -13.95 -1.17 -2.63
CA ALA A 297 -15.33 -0.70 -2.61
C ALA A 297 -15.67 0.18 -3.83
N PRO A 298 -16.87 0.01 -4.41
CA PRO A 298 -17.38 0.93 -5.41
C PRO A 298 -17.65 2.31 -4.79
N TRP A 299 -17.77 3.33 -5.63
CA TRP A 299 -18.23 4.67 -5.23
C TRP A 299 -19.74 4.65 -4.95
N ASP A 300 -20.13 3.97 -3.87
CA ASP A 300 -21.50 3.77 -3.40
C ASP A 300 -21.57 4.03 -1.89
N ALA A 301 -22.47 4.91 -1.47
CA ALA A 301 -22.55 5.39 -0.08
C ALA A 301 -22.90 4.26 0.90
N ARG A 302 -23.77 3.32 0.50
CA ARG A 302 -24.17 2.20 1.35
C ARG A 302 -22.99 1.26 1.56
N VAL A 303 -22.28 0.88 0.48
CA VAL A 303 -21.13 -0.02 0.55
C VAL A 303 -20.00 0.60 1.36
N LEU A 304 -19.64 1.87 1.07
CA LEU A 304 -18.59 2.57 1.82
C LEU A 304 -18.93 2.68 3.32
N ARG A 305 -20.20 2.90 3.67
CA ARG A 305 -20.63 2.92 5.07
C ARG A 305 -20.53 1.54 5.72
N GLU A 306 -20.97 0.49 5.04
CA GLU A 306 -20.86 -0.90 5.52
C GLU A 306 -19.41 -1.28 5.80
N VAL A 307 -18.48 -0.91 4.90
CA VAL A 307 -17.04 -1.13 5.10
C VAL A 307 -16.51 -0.38 6.32
N VAL A 308 -16.86 0.90 6.49
CA VAL A 308 -16.41 1.68 7.65
C VAL A 308 -16.95 1.09 8.95
N ASP A 309 -18.24 0.77 9.01
CA ASP A 309 -18.88 0.21 10.19
C ASP A 309 -18.32 -1.18 10.54
N GLY A 310 -18.15 -2.05 9.54
CA GLY A 310 -17.55 -3.39 9.70
C GLY A 310 -16.13 -3.32 10.22
N THR A 311 -15.30 -2.45 9.64
CA THR A 311 -13.92 -2.25 10.07
C THR A 311 -13.84 -1.76 11.51
N LEU A 312 -14.59 -0.72 11.87
CA LEU A 312 -14.59 -0.20 13.24
C LEU A 312 -15.06 -1.24 14.25
N ALA A 313 -16.09 -2.03 13.90
CA ALA A 313 -16.60 -3.10 14.76
C ALA A 313 -15.58 -4.24 14.94
N ALA A 314 -14.87 -4.65 13.88
CA ALA A 314 -13.87 -5.72 13.95
C ALA A 314 -12.59 -5.31 14.69
N HIS A 315 -12.19 -4.04 14.59
CA HIS A 315 -10.97 -3.54 15.22
C HIS A 315 -11.17 -3.17 16.70
N ALA A 316 -12.37 -2.79 17.12
CA ALA A 316 -12.65 -2.38 18.50
C ALA A 316 -12.26 -3.43 19.54
N PRO A 317 -12.57 -4.75 19.39
CA PRO A 317 -12.20 -5.77 20.38
C PRO A 317 -10.70 -5.95 20.56
N VAL A 318 -9.90 -5.73 19.51
CA VAL A 318 -8.43 -5.88 19.53
C VAL A 318 -7.72 -4.55 19.83
N GLY A 319 -8.44 -3.43 19.84
CA GLY A 319 -7.89 -2.11 20.15
C GLY A 319 -6.97 -1.51 19.08
N ALA A 320 -6.95 -2.09 17.89
CA ALA A 320 -6.16 -1.59 16.75
C ALA A 320 -6.90 -0.45 16.02
N PRO A 321 -6.18 0.56 15.50
CA PRO A 321 -6.80 1.57 14.65
C PRO A 321 -7.11 1.00 13.27
N PRO A 322 -8.16 1.46 12.59
CA PRO A 322 -8.31 1.21 11.16
C PRO A 322 -7.20 1.91 10.36
N THR A 323 -6.95 1.43 9.14
CA THR A 323 -5.90 1.97 8.26
C THR A 323 -6.46 2.07 6.85
N TRP A 324 -6.77 3.29 6.42
CA TRP A 324 -7.48 3.55 5.17
C TRP A 324 -6.52 3.75 4.00
N VAL A 325 -6.83 3.16 2.85
CA VAL A 325 -6.03 3.25 1.62
C VAL A 325 -6.95 3.26 0.40
N LEU A 326 -6.72 4.18 -0.55
CA LEU A 326 -7.51 4.27 -1.79
C LEU A 326 -6.81 3.65 -2.98
N ALA A 327 -5.48 3.66 -3.01
CA ALA A 327 -4.65 3.08 -4.05
C ALA A 327 -3.26 2.74 -3.50
N ASN A 328 -2.55 1.85 -4.18
CA ASN A 328 -1.15 1.53 -3.94
C ASN A 328 -0.47 1.15 -5.28
N HIS A 329 0.76 0.68 -5.24
CA HIS A 329 1.55 0.28 -6.41
C HIS A 329 1.10 -1.04 -7.08
N ASP A 330 0.08 -1.72 -6.53
CA ASP A 330 -0.45 -2.98 -7.04
C ASP A 330 -1.88 -2.85 -7.60
N THR A 331 -2.48 -1.66 -7.48
CA THR A 331 -3.87 -1.44 -7.84
C THR A 331 -4.04 -0.29 -8.82
N ILE A 332 -5.07 -0.36 -9.64
CA ILE A 332 -5.42 0.73 -10.56
C ILE A 332 -5.65 2.01 -9.76
N ARG A 333 -5.07 3.11 -10.22
CA ARG A 333 -5.24 4.43 -9.61
C ARG A 333 -6.72 4.78 -9.50
N HIS A 334 -7.12 5.21 -8.31
CA HIS A 334 -8.53 5.45 -7.99
C HIS A 334 -9.18 6.57 -8.84
N VAL A 335 -8.40 7.49 -9.41
CA VAL A 335 -8.90 8.46 -10.40
C VAL A 335 -9.50 7.74 -11.61
N THR A 336 -8.78 6.80 -12.19
CA THR A 336 -9.26 6.02 -13.34
C THR A 336 -10.41 5.12 -12.93
N ARG A 337 -10.28 4.41 -11.84
CA ARG A 337 -11.31 3.50 -11.34
C ARG A 337 -12.64 4.21 -11.08
N TYR A 338 -12.61 5.35 -10.39
CA TYR A 338 -13.83 6.13 -10.08
C TYR A 338 -14.43 6.87 -11.28
N GLY A 339 -13.74 6.93 -12.40
CA GLY A 339 -14.27 7.43 -13.68
C GLY A 339 -15.02 6.38 -14.51
N ARG A 340 -15.02 5.11 -14.07
CA ARG A 340 -15.67 4.00 -14.77
C ARG A 340 -17.13 3.86 -14.38
N GLU A 341 -17.88 3.04 -15.14
CA GLU A 341 -19.25 2.65 -14.81
C GLU A 341 -19.25 1.77 -13.55
N ASP A 342 -18.44 0.69 -13.53
CA ASP A 342 -18.14 -0.06 -12.33
C ASP A 342 -16.88 0.48 -11.67
N THR A 343 -17.04 1.09 -10.53
CA THR A 343 -15.99 1.76 -9.75
C THR A 343 -15.33 0.86 -8.72
N SER A 344 -15.76 -0.40 -8.60
CA SER A 344 -15.14 -1.38 -7.70
C SER A 344 -13.77 -1.84 -8.23
N PHE A 345 -12.97 -2.46 -7.38
CA PHE A 345 -11.73 -3.10 -7.77
C PHE A 345 -11.76 -4.58 -7.39
N ASP A 346 -11.33 -5.43 -8.32
CA ASP A 346 -11.11 -6.85 -8.10
C ASP A 346 -9.69 -7.21 -8.59
N MET A 347 -8.92 -7.87 -7.74
CA MET A 347 -7.56 -8.27 -8.06
C MET A 347 -7.51 -9.32 -9.18
N ALA A 348 -8.55 -10.17 -9.29
CA ALA A 348 -8.65 -11.21 -10.31
C ALA A 348 -9.14 -10.65 -11.67
N ASP A 349 -9.93 -9.57 -11.65
CA ASP A 349 -10.43 -8.88 -12.83
C ASP A 349 -10.18 -7.37 -12.71
N LYS A 350 -8.97 -6.95 -13.02
CA LYS A 350 -8.54 -5.56 -12.89
C LYS A 350 -9.22 -4.61 -13.88
N ARG A 351 -9.82 -5.13 -14.95
CA ARG A 351 -10.51 -4.32 -15.98
C ARG A 351 -9.64 -3.15 -16.49
N LEU A 352 -8.35 -3.45 -16.74
CA LEU A 352 -7.33 -2.43 -17.02
C LEU A 352 -7.67 -1.52 -18.20
N LEU A 353 -8.40 -2.02 -19.21
CA LEU A 353 -8.73 -1.31 -20.45
C LEU A 353 -10.16 -0.74 -20.47
N ASP A 354 -10.90 -0.85 -19.37
CA ASP A 354 -12.25 -0.29 -19.31
C ASP A 354 -12.24 1.24 -19.49
N PRO A 355 -13.16 1.78 -20.28
CA PRO A 355 -13.26 3.22 -20.47
C PRO A 355 -13.46 3.98 -19.15
N SER A 356 -12.80 5.12 -19.02
CA SER A 356 -12.88 5.98 -17.85
C SER A 356 -13.06 7.45 -18.23
N ASP A 357 -14.04 8.10 -17.63
CA ASP A 357 -14.16 9.57 -17.63
C ASP A 357 -13.22 10.14 -16.55
N THR A 358 -12.03 10.56 -16.97
CA THR A 358 -11.01 11.08 -16.07
C THR A 358 -11.46 12.35 -15.31
N ALA A 359 -12.34 13.17 -15.89
CA ALA A 359 -12.84 14.37 -15.22
C ALA A 359 -13.80 14.00 -14.07
N LEU A 360 -14.73 13.07 -14.32
CA LEU A 360 -15.58 12.48 -13.30
C LEU A 360 -14.75 11.76 -12.24
N GLY A 361 -13.81 10.93 -12.67
CA GLY A 361 -12.93 10.19 -11.77
C GLY A 361 -12.11 11.09 -10.84
N ARG A 362 -11.57 12.19 -11.35
CA ARG A 362 -10.83 13.16 -10.53
C ARG A 362 -11.74 13.87 -9.53
N ARG A 363 -12.97 14.23 -9.90
CA ARG A 363 -13.95 14.80 -8.96
C ARG A 363 -14.27 13.83 -7.82
N ARG A 364 -14.56 12.57 -8.15
CA ARG A 364 -14.82 11.51 -7.14
C ARG A 364 -13.60 11.19 -6.30
N ALA A 365 -12.40 11.15 -6.90
CA ALA A 365 -11.15 10.93 -6.18
C ALA A 365 -10.88 12.01 -5.13
N ARG A 366 -11.11 13.29 -5.46
CA ARG A 366 -11.03 14.42 -4.51
C ARG A 366 -12.01 14.24 -3.35
N ALA A 367 -13.25 13.84 -3.66
CA ALA A 367 -14.28 13.59 -2.64
C ALA A 367 -13.91 12.39 -1.74
N ALA A 368 -13.45 11.28 -2.33
CA ALA A 368 -13.01 10.10 -1.61
C ALA A 368 -11.81 10.38 -0.71
N ALA A 369 -10.84 11.17 -1.18
CA ALA A 369 -9.69 11.59 -0.37
C ALA A 369 -10.13 12.35 0.89
N LEU A 370 -11.01 13.35 0.77
CA LEU A 370 -11.52 14.05 1.95
C LEU A 370 -12.35 13.13 2.86
N PHE A 371 -13.17 12.24 2.28
CA PHE A 371 -13.92 11.27 3.08
C PHE A 371 -13.00 10.39 3.92
N THR A 372 -12.00 9.74 3.31
CA THR A 372 -11.08 8.85 4.02
C THR A 372 -10.18 9.58 5.00
N LEU A 373 -9.70 10.77 4.65
CA LEU A 373 -8.90 11.62 5.53
C LEU A 373 -9.68 12.14 6.76
N ALA A 374 -11.01 12.17 6.72
CA ALA A 374 -11.87 12.52 7.86
C ALA A 374 -12.09 11.38 8.85
N LEU A 375 -11.92 10.13 8.41
CA LEU A 375 -12.15 8.95 9.23
C LEU A 375 -11.12 8.82 10.37
N PRO A 376 -11.49 8.17 11.49
CA PRO A 376 -10.55 7.83 12.55
C PRO A 376 -9.53 6.78 12.08
N GLY A 377 -8.34 6.74 12.68
CA GLY A 377 -7.29 5.77 12.35
C GLY A 377 -6.19 6.34 11.46
N GLY A 378 -5.32 5.49 10.91
CA GLY A 378 -4.26 5.85 9.96
C GLY A 378 -4.74 5.97 8.53
N VAL A 379 -4.00 6.67 7.67
CA VAL A 379 -4.27 6.76 6.23
C VAL A 379 -2.99 6.60 5.43
N TYR A 380 -3.09 5.98 4.26
CA TYR A 380 -1.99 5.88 3.31
C TYR A 380 -2.33 6.62 2.03
N VAL A 381 -1.35 7.33 1.50
CA VAL A 381 -1.43 8.10 0.26
C VAL A 381 -0.38 7.53 -0.68
N TYR A 382 -0.78 6.97 -1.80
CA TYR A 382 0.15 6.50 -2.82
C TYR A 382 0.67 7.68 -3.64
N GLN A 383 1.98 7.69 -3.96
CA GLN A 383 2.58 8.73 -4.80
C GLN A 383 1.75 9.03 -6.05
N GLY A 384 1.40 10.30 -6.24
CA GLY A 384 0.58 10.78 -7.34
C GLY A 384 -0.93 10.85 -7.05
N ASP A 385 -1.41 10.30 -5.93
CA ASP A 385 -2.80 10.49 -5.48
C ASP A 385 -3.05 11.97 -5.19
N GLU A 386 -2.08 12.64 -4.56
CA GLU A 386 -2.11 14.06 -4.25
C GLU A 386 -2.05 14.96 -5.48
N LEU A 387 -1.68 14.41 -6.63
CA LEU A 387 -1.69 15.10 -7.92
C LEU A 387 -2.94 14.78 -8.75
N GLY A 388 -3.74 13.81 -8.33
CA GLY A 388 -4.90 13.30 -9.08
C GLY A 388 -4.48 12.60 -10.37
N LEU A 389 -3.38 11.83 -10.36
CA LEU A 389 -2.90 11.11 -11.52
C LEU A 389 -3.84 9.96 -11.89
N PRO A 390 -4.21 9.82 -13.16
CA PRO A 390 -4.90 8.64 -13.67
C PRO A 390 -3.93 7.48 -13.91
N GLU A 391 -4.48 6.29 -14.13
CA GLU A 391 -3.76 5.12 -14.64
C GLU A 391 -3.27 5.36 -16.07
N VAL A 392 -2.08 4.88 -16.40
CA VAL A 392 -1.58 4.86 -17.78
C VAL A 392 -1.94 3.51 -18.41
N GLN A 393 -3.02 3.47 -19.17
CA GLN A 393 -3.59 2.23 -19.69
C GLN A 393 -2.98 1.76 -21.01
N ASP A 394 -2.30 2.65 -21.74
CA ASP A 394 -1.81 2.48 -23.12
C ASP A 394 -0.27 2.38 -23.22
N LEU A 395 0.39 1.94 -22.15
CA LEU A 395 1.83 1.65 -22.22
C LEU A 395 2.13 0.65 -23.36
N PRO A 396 3.19 0.86 -24.14
CA PRO A 396 3.64 -0.14 -25.13
C PRO A 396 3.95 -1.49 -24.48
N ASP A 397 3.52 -2.58 -25.12
CA ASP A 397 3.68 -3.93 -24.57
C ASP A 397 5.15 -4.29 -24.30
N GLU A 398 6.07 -3.82 -25.14
CA GLU A 398 7.51 -4.02 -25.00
C GLU A 398 8.14 -3.32 -23.79
N LEU A 399 7.44 -2.39 -23.15
CA LEU A 399 7.89 -1.69 -21.95
C LEU A 399 7.33 -2.28 -20.66
N LEU A 400 6.34 -3.18 -20.76
CA LEU A 400 5.74 -3.82 -19.60
C LEU A 400 6.74 -4.75 -18.91
N GLN A 401 6.94 -4.55 -17.62
CA GLN A 401 7.90 -5.31 -16.81
C GLN A 401 7.21 -6.18 -15.72
N ASP A 402 5.93 -5.98 -15.49
CA ASP A 402 5.18 -6.81 -14.52
C ASP A 402 5.19 -8.28 -14.95
N PRO A 403 5.59 -9.22 -14.06
CA PRO A 403 5.64 -10.64 -14.38
C PRO A 403 4.27 -11.23 -14.79
N THR A 404 3.17 -10.62 -14.36
CA THR A 404 1.81 -11.03 -14.74
C THR A 404 1.61 -10.96 -16.25
N PHE A 405 2.16 -9.94 -16.94
CA PHE A 405 2.02 -9.82 -18.39
C PHE A 405 2.59 -11.02 -19.13
N ALA A 406 3.83 -11.40 -18.82
CA ALA A 406 4.47 -12.55 -19.45
C ALA A 406 3.78 -13.87 -19.07
N ARG A 407 3.39 -14.05 -17.81
CA ARG A 407 2.77 -15.27 -17.30
C ARG A 407 1.34 -15.49 -17.79
N SER A 408 0.60 -14.42 -18.05
CA SER A 408 -0.75 -14.48 -18.65
C SER A 408 -0.73 -14.67 -20.18
N GLY A 409 0.46 -14.76 -20.78
CA GLY A 409 0.59 -14.79 -22.25
C GLY A 409 0.16 -13.48 -22.93
N GLY A 410 0.35 -12.34 -22.25
CA GLY A 410 0.05 -11.01 -22.76
C GLY A 410 -1.41 -10.57 -22.60
N THR A 411 -2.21 -11.29 -21.83
CA THR A 411 -3.64 -10.96 -21.63
C THR A 411 -3.89 -10.04 -20.44
N ASP A 412 -3.12 -10.15 -19.36
CA ASP A 412 -3.14 -9.23 -18.23
C ASP A 412 -1.91 -8.31 -18.27
N ARG A 413 -2.12 -7.02 -18.47
CA ARG A 413 -1.07 -6.00 -18.57
C ARG A 413 -0.33 -5.72 -17.26
N GLY A 414 -0.77 -6.33 -16.16
CA GLY A 414 -0.15 -6.18 -14.85
C GLY A 414 -0.39 -4.81 -14.21
N ARG A 415 0.62 -4.32 -13.49
CA ARG A 415 0.53 -3.16 -12.59
C ARG A 415 1.34 -1.94 -13.07
N ASP A 416 2.04 -2.02 -14.19
CA ASP A 416 2.96 -0.98 -14.64
C ASP A 416 2.27 0.38 -14.87
N GLY A 417 0.98 0.38 -15.24
CA GLY A 417 0.22 1.62 -15.47
C GLY A 417 0.08 2.53 -14.25
N CYS A 418 0.05 1.98 -13.02
CA CYS A 418 0.05 2.78 -11.80
C CYS A 418 1.46 3.17 -11.33
N ARG A 419 2.51 2.60 -11.94
CA ARG A 419 3.92 2.75 -11.56
C ARG A 419 4.71 3.73 -12.42
N VAL A 420 4.06 4.44 -13.35
CA VAL A 420 4.70 5.44 -14.20
C VAL A 420 5.32 6.57 -13.35
N PRO A 421 6.54 7.04 -13.69
CA PRO A 421 7.25 8.09 -12.96
C PRO A 421 6.46 9.37 -12.70
N LEU A 422 6.65 9.98 -11.52
CA LEU A 422 5.94 11.19 -11.12
C LEU A 422 6.36 12.42 -11.95
N PRO A 423 5.41 13.29 -12.34
CA PRO A 423 5.70 14.59 -12.96
C PRO A 423 5.97 15.64 -11.88
N TRP A 424 7.18 16.16 -11.81
CA TRP A 424 7.57 17.21 -10.87
C TRP A 424 7.49 18.62 -11.47
N ALA A 425 7.79 18.76 -12.75
CA ALA A 425 7.77 20.03 -13.48
C ALA A 425 6.95 19.93 -14.76
N ALA A 426 6.50 21.07 -15.27
CA ALA A 426 5.76 21.11 -16.53
C ALA A 426 6.68 20.95 -17.75
N ASP A 427 7.99 21.04 -17.57
CA ASP A 427 9.04 20.97 -18.58
C ASP A 427 10.27 20.21 -18.05
N GLY A 428 11.30 20.10 -18.88
CA GLY A 428 12.52 19.39 -18.53
C GLY A 428 12.47 17.88 -18.79
N PRO A 429 13.59 17.17 -18.50
CA PRO A 429 13.67 15.73 -18.71
C PRO A 429 12.61 14.98 -17.91
N SER A 430 11.81 14.18 -18.59
CA SER A 430 10.76 13.35 -17.97
C SER A 430 9.86 14.14 -17.02
N LEU A 431 9.39 15.34 -17.45
CA LEU A 431 8.57 16.24 -16.60
C LEU A 431 9.21 16.52 -15.22
N GLY A 432 10.52 16.71 -15.18
CA GLY A 432 11.27 16.97 -13.96
C GLY A 432 11.46 15.77 -13.03
N PHE A 433 11.11 14.57 -13.47
CA PHE A 433 11.46 13.33 -12.78
C PHE A 433 12.97 13.14 -12.72
N SER A 434 13.66 13.31 -13.86
CA SER A 434 15.10 13.30 -13.96
C SER A 434 15.69 14.71 -13.85
N PRO A 435 16.95 14.85 -13.38
CA PRO A 435 17.61 16.15 -13.21
C PRO A 435 17.84 16.88 -14.53
N ALA A 436 18.07 18.19 -14.46
CA ALA A 436 18.37 19.01 -15.62
C ALA A 436 19.62 18.47 -16.37
N GLY A 437 19.47 18.25 -17.67
CA GLY A 437 20.54 17.74 -18.52
C GLY A 437 20.58 16.21 -18.65
N ALA A 438 19.72 15.47 -17.94
CA ALA A 438 19.57 14.03 -18.16
C ALA A 438 19.10 13.75 -19.59
N THR A 439 19.64 12.69 -20.17
CA THR A 439 19.33 12.25 -21.54
C THR A 439 18.72 10.85 -21.60
N ALA A 440 18.75 10.11 -20.49
CA ALA A 440 18.09 8.82 -20.40
C ALA A 440 16.57 8.99 -20.41
N ALA A 441 15.88 8.13 -21.13
CA ALA A 441 14.42 8.03 -21.03
C ALA A 441 14.04 7.42 -19.67
N PRO A 442 12.88 7.79 -19.10
CA PRO A 442 12.40 7.14 -17.91
C PRO A 442 12.04 5.68 -18.21
N TRP A 443 12.18 4.80 -17.23
CA TRP A 443 11.93 3.37 -17.39
C TRP A 443 10.50 3.03 -17.85
N LEU A 444 9.53 3.91 -17.58
CA LEU A 444 8.19 3.94 -18.18
C LEU A 444 7.88 5.36 -18.67
N PRO A 445 7.29 5.51 -19.86
CA PRO A 445 7.00 6.83 -20.42
C PRO A 445 5.84 7.52 -19.69
N GLN A 446 6.02 8.80 -19.40
CA GLN A 446 4.96 9.65 -18.87
C GLN A 446 4.05 10.16 -19.99
N PRO A 447 2.71 10.19 -19.79
CA PRO A 447 1.80 10.83 -20.73
C PRO A 447 2.09 12.33 -20.91
N ALA A 448 2.01 12.81 -22.14
CA ALA A 448 2.30 14.21 -22.45
C ALA A 448 1.32 15.21 -21.79
N ASP A 449 0.09 14.79 -21.52
CA ASP A 449 -0.94 15.59 -20.85
C ASP A 449 -0.73 15.69 -19.34
N TRP A 450 0.23 14.97 -18.75
CA TRP A 450 0.59 15.12 -17.34
C TRP A 450 1.32 16.43 -17.01
N THR A 451 1.70 17.23 -18.00
CA THR A 451 2.29 18.57 -17.78
C THR A 451 1.43 19.45 -16.85
N GLY A 452 0.09 19.42 -17.03
CA GLY A 452 -0.86 20.14 -16.18
C GLY A 452 -1.09 19.49 -14.80
N LEU A 453 -0.65 18.25 -14.60
CA LEU A 453 -0.76 17.51 -13.34
C LEU A 453 0.55 17.53 -12.54
N ALA A 454 1.63 18.07 -13.11
CA ALA A 454 2.92 18.15 -12.44
C ALA A 454 2.84 18.97 -11.14
N VAL A 455 3.69 18.61 -10.17
CA VAL A 455 3.77 19.33 -8.87
C VAL A 455 3.88 20.82 -9.07
N ALA A 456 4.80 21.29 -9.93
CA ALA A 456 5.03 22.73 -10.18
C ALA A 456 3.80 23.44 -10.77
N ALA A 457 3.00 22.73 -11.58
CA ALA A 457 1.76 23.29 -12.16
C ALA A 457 0.67 23.49 -11.09
N GLN A 458 0.63 22.61 -10.09
CA GLN A 458 -0.42 22.61 -9.05
C GLN A 458 -0.09 23.46 -7.82
N GLN A 459 1.20 23.73 -7.53
CA GLN A 459 1.61 24.44 -6.31
C GLN A 459 0.96 25.82 -6.14
N GLY A 460 0.81 26.57 -7.24
CA GLY A 460 0.26 27.92 -7.24
C GLY A 460 -1.27 28.00 -7.37
N ASP A 461 -1.94 26.89 -7.63
CA ASP A 461 -3.40 26.83 -7.81
C ASP A 461 -4.08 26.37 -6.51
N PRO A 462 -4.81 27.25 -5.80
CA PRO A 462 -5.48 26.90 -4.55
C PRO A 462 -6.55 25.79 -4.72
N ASP A 463 -7.10 25.63 -5.92
CA ASP A 463 -8.14 24.64 -6.22
C ASP A 463 -7.55 23.32 -6.72
N SER A 464 -6.23 23.18 -6.82
CA SER A 464 -5.55 21.97 -7.25
C SER A 464 -5.79 20.79 -6.30
N VAL A 465 -5.55 19.58 -6.79
CA VAL A 465 -5.60 18.36 -5.96
C VAL A 465 -4.50 18.40 -4.91
N LEU A 466 -3.30 18.87 -5.27
CA LEU A 466 -2.17 19.01 -4.36
C LEU A 466 -2.50 19.90 -3.15
N ASN A 467 -3.08 21.07 -3.39
CA ASN A 467 -3.40 21.99 -2.30
C ASN A 467 -4.62 21.54 -1.48
N LEU A 468 -5.53 20.75 -2.07
CA LEU A 468 -6.58 20.06 -1.32
C LEU A 468 -5.96 19.08 -0.32
N TYR A 469 -5.02 18.22 -0.76
CA TYR A 469 -4.32 17.26 0.13
C TYR A 469 -3.51 17.99 1.21
N ARG A 470 -2.74 19.01 0.88
CA ARG A 470 -1.99 19.82 1.85
C ARG A 470 -2.89 20.38 2.95
N THR A 471 -4.00 20.98 2.57
CA THR A 471 -4.96 21.55 3.53
C THR A 471 -5.61 20.47 4.38
N ALA A 472 -6.07 19.37 3.77
CA ALA A 472 -6.68 18.26 4.47
C ALA A 472 -5.72 17.60 5.47
N LEU A 473 -4.47 17.31 5.05
CA LEU A 473 -3.44 16.71 5.91
C LEU A 473 -3.04 17.64 7.07
N SER A 474 -2.95 18.94 6.81
CA SER A 474 -2.71 19.94 7.86
C SER A 474 -3.82 19.96 8.90
N LEU A 475 -5.10 20.01 8.47
CA LEU A 475 -6.25 19.96 9.37
C LEU A 475 -6.32 18.62 10.12
N ARG A 476 -6.05 17.51 9.43
CA ARG A 476 -6.00 16.19 10.05
C ARG A 476 -4.97 16.15 11.17
N ARG A 477 -3.73 16.52 10.92
CA ARG A 477 -2.64 16.50 11.90
C ARG A 477 -2.90 17.45 13.09
N THR A 478 -3.42 18.64 12.83
CA THR A 478 -3.58 19.67 13.85
C THR A 478 -4.85 19.53 14.67
N ARG A 479 -5.92 18.99 14.09
CA ARG A 479 -7.25 18.88 14.71
C ARG A 479 -7.76 17.46 14.83
N LEU A 480 -7.90 16.72 13.69
CA LEU A 480 -8.61 15.42 13.68
C LEU A 480 -7.85 14.30 14.40
N ALA A 481 -6.53 14.26 14.32
CA ALA A 481 -5.70 13.25 15.00
C ALA A 481 -5.77 13.31 16.53
N ARG A 482 -6.24 14.42 17.08
CA ARG A 482 -6.43 14.61 18.53
C ARG A 482 -7.80 14.14 19.03
N LEU A 483 -8.73 13.90 18.12
CA LEU A 483 -10.08 13.45 18.45
C LEU A 483 -10.08 11.95 18.79
N PRO A 484 -11.01 11.49 19.64
CA PRO A 484 -11.24 10.06 19.83
C PRO A 484 -11.48 9.32 18.50
N GLU A 485 -11.08 8.05 18.47
CA GLU A 485 -11.24 7.18 17.28
C GLU A 485 -12.69 6.70 17.10
N THR A 486 -13.64 7.63 17.18
CA THR A 486 -15.07 7.36 17.05
C THR A 486 -15.70 8.32 16.05
N LEU A 487 -16.77 7.88 15.43
CA LEU A 487 -17.64 8.69 14.61
C LEU A 487 -19.10 8.32 14.90
N THR A 488 -20.01 9.24 14.54
CA THR A 488 -21.45 9.01 14.62
C THR A 488 -22.06 9.41 13.29
N TRP A 489 -22.69 8.46 12.61
CA TRP A 489 -23.40 8.76 11.38
C TRP A 489 -24.58 9.70 11.63
N THR A 490 -24.74 10.68 10.73
CA THR A 490 -25.83 11.66 10.76
C THR A 490 -26.58 11.60 9.43
N GLY A 491 -27.90 11.80 9.48
CA GLY A 491 -28.74 11.72 8.28
C GLY A 491 -29.15 10.29 7.88
N SER A 492 -30.16 10.19 7.05
CA SER A 492 -30.81 8.93 6.62
C SER A 492 -30.84 8.72 5.11
N ALA A 493 -30.29 9.62 4.32
CA ALA A 493 -30.28 9.49 2.86
C ALA A 493 -29.29 8.38 2.45
N ALA A 494 -29.76 7.43 1.65
CA ALA A 494 -28.98 6.23 1.29
C ALA A 494 -27.79 6.53 0.37
N ASP A 495 -27.79 7.67 -0.28
CA ASP A 495 -26.80 8.15 -1.24
C ASP A 495 -25.90 9.28 -0.70
N VAL A 496 -25.89 9.45 0.63
CA VAL A 496 -25.07 10.45 1.34
C VAL A 496 -24.34 9.82 2.50
N LEU A 497 -23.04 10.04 2.59
CA LEU A 497 -22.23 9.73 3.77
C LEU A 497 -22.11 10.99 4.61
N SER A 498 -22.69 10.98 5.80
CA SER A 498 -22.64 12.13 6.69
C SER A 498 -22.39 11.65 8.12
N PHE A 499 -21.31 12.14 8.73
CA PHE A 499 -20.95 11.78 10.09
C PHE A 499 -20.34 12.94 10.86
N THR A 500 -20.43 12.85 12.17
CA THR A 500 -19.74 13.75 13.10
C THR A 500 -18.65 13.02 13.87
N ARG A 501 -17.61 13.75 14.26
CA ARG A 501 -16.64 13.36 15.28
C ARG A 501 -16.74 14.32 16.46
N PRO A 502 -16.18 13.95 17.63
CA PRO A 502 -16.14 14.88 18.77
C PRO A 502 -15.62 16.27 18.39
N ASP A 503 -15.89 17.26 19.24
CA ASP A 503 -15.55 18.69 19.06
C ASP A 503 -16.25 19.36 17.86
N GLY A 504 -17.45 18.87 17.49
CA GLY A 504 -18.30 19.50 16.48
C GLY A 504 -17.83 19.36 15.05
N PHE A 505 -16.87 18.47 14.77
CA PHE A 505 -16.46 18.16 13.40
C PHE A 505 -17.56 17.40 12.66
N HIS A 506 -17.83 17.82 11.42
CA HIS A 506 -18.80 17.20 10.54
C HIS A 506 -18.19 16.99 9.15
N CYS A 507 -18.34 15.78 8.62
CA CYS A 507 -18.00 15.41 7.25
C CYS A 507 -19.27 15.00 6.50
N LEU A 508 -19.52 15.60 5.33
CA LEU A 508 -20.61 15.23 4.44
C LEU A 508 -20.06 14.96 3.06
N THR A 509 -20.30 13.77 2.53
CA THR A 509 -20.02 13.37 1.15
C THR A 509 -21.32 13.10 0.43
N ASN A 510 -21.60 13.84 -0.62
CA ASN A 510 -22.79 13.69 -1.44
C ASN A 510 -22.47 12.85 -2.69
N LEU A 511 -22.93 11.59 -2.71
CA LEU A 511 -22.80 10.69 -3.85
C LEU A 511 -24.06 10.74 -4.76
N SER A 512 -25.09 11.48 -4.35
CA SER A 512 -26.32 11.62 -5.14
C SER A 512 -26.16 12.62 -6.28
N PRO A 513 -26.96 12.52 -7.34
CA PRO A 513 -26.96 13.51 -8.42
C PRO A 513 -27.57 14.86 -8.02
N THR A 514 -28.25 14.95 -6.87
CA THR A 514 -28.94 16.15 -6.38
C THR A 514 -28.13 16.86 -5.31
N PRO A 515 -27.95 18.20 -5.37
CA PRO A 515 -27.29 18.94 -4.29
C PRO A 515 -27.94 18.72 -2.93
N ARG A 516 -27.13 18.67 -1.88
CA ARG A 516 -27.58 18.42 -0.48
C ARG A 516 -27.25 19.63 0.40
N PRO A 517 -28.20 20.14 1.18
CA PRO A 517 -27.94 21.29 2.04
C PRO A 517 -27.02 20.91 3.21
N LEU A 518 -26.11 21.81 3.58
CA LEU A 518 -25.34 21.69 4.82
C LEU A 518 -26.20 22.08 6.05
N PRO A 519 -25.87 21.54 7.24
CA PRO A 519 -26.47 22.00 8.49
C PRO A 519 -26.27 23.51 8.71
N ARG A 520 -27.31 24.22 9.18
CA ARG A 520 -27.32 25.70 9.23
C ARG A 520 -26.27 26.31 10.19
N ASP A 521 -25.92 25.59 11.25
CA ASP A 521 -25.04 26.08 12.32
C ASP A 521 -23.60 25.61 12.14
N THR A 522 -23.19 25.31 10.90
CA THR A 522 -21.82 24.88 10.60
C THR A 522 -21.06 25.92 9.79
N GLU A 523 -19.74 25.94 9.95
CA GLU A 523 -18.79 26.71 9.15
C GLU A 523 -17.97 25.74 8.27
N VAL A 524 -18.01 25.96 6.96
CA VAL A 524 -17.21 25.18 6.01
C VAL A 524 -15.74 25.54 6.17
N VAL A 525 -14.88 24.54 6.31
CA VAL A 525 -13.42 24.72 6.41
C VAL A 525 -12.66 24.14 5.23
N LEU A 526 -13.25 23.12 4.56
CA LEU A 526 -12.66 22.51 3.37
C LEU A 526 -13.74 21.82 2.55
N ALA A 527 -13.64 21.94 1.22
CA ALA A 527 -14.51 21.24 0.28
C ALA A 527 -13.67 20.64 -0.86
N SER A 528 -14.07 19.47 -1.38
CA SER A 528 -13.38 18.79 -2.48
C SER A 528 -13.63 19.43 -3.85
N GLY A 529 -14.61 20.34 -3.95
CA GLY A 529 -15.01 21.08 -5.13
C GLY A 529 -15.80 22.32 -4.76
N PRO A 530 -16.21 23.15 -5.75
CA PRO A 530 -17.00 24.34 -5.52
C PRO A 530 -18.35 24.00 -4.89
N LEU A 531 -18.81 24.84 -3.98
CA LEU A 531 -20.12 24.73 -3.36
C LEU A 531 -21.10 25.69 -4.02
N GLU A 532 -22.40 25.41 -3.88
CA GLU A 532 -23.49 26.18 -4.46
C GLU A 532 -24.38 26.76 -3.36
N GLU A 533 -25.23 27.71 -3.71
CA GLU A 533 -26.28 28.20 -2.81
C GLU A 533 -27.67 27.89 -3.43
N ASP A 534 -28.60 27.43 -2.61
CA ASP A 534 -29.98 27.25 -3.02
C ASP A 534 -30.75 28.59 -3.06
N ALA A 535 -32.03 28.54 -3.49
CA ALA A 535 -32.86 29.70 -3.59
C ALA A 535 -33.11 30.45 -2.26
N GLU A 536 -32.90 29.78 -1.14
CA GLU A 536 -33.00 30.30 0.23
C GLU A 536 -31.63 30.78 0.78
N GLY A 537 -30.56 30.80 -0.05
CA GLY A 537 -29.22 31.21 0.33
C GLY A 537 -28.51 30.22 1.27
N ARG A 538 -28.89 28.94 1.24
CA ARG A 538 -28.20 27.87 2.01
C ARG A 538 -27.12 27.24 1.17
N VAL A 539 -25.97 27.04 1.78
CA VAL A 539 -24.87 26.29 1.14
C VAL A 539 -25.31 24.86 0.86
N THR A 540 -25.12 24.43 -0.37
CA THR A 540 -25.41 23.07 -0.82
C THR A 540 -24.16 22.40 -1.37
N VAL A 541 -24.08 21.08 -1.17
CA VAL A 541 -22.99 20.22 -1.60
C VAL A 541 -23.40 19.52 -2.90
N PRO A 542 -22.77 19.83 -4.04
CA PRO A 542 -23.04 19.19 -5.31
C PRO A 542 -22.75 17.69 -5.32
N ALA A 543 -23.14 17.02 -6.41
CA ALA A 543 -22.80 15.61 -6.64
C ALA A 543 -21.29 15.35 -6.56
N ASP A 544 -20.90 14.17 -6.08
CA ASP A 544 -19.51 13.70 -5.96
C ASP A 544 -18.60 14.71 -5.24
N THR A 545 -19.12 15.32 -4.16
CA THR A 545 -18.41 16.35 -3.38
C THR A 545 -18.43 16.02 -1.90
N THR A 546 -17.27 16.19 -1.23
CA THR A 546 -17.13 16.07 0.22
C THR A 546 -16.83 17.42 0.84
N VAL A 547 -17.45 17.70 1.99
CA VAL A 547 -17.27 18.93 2.77
C VAL A 547 -16.90 18.59 4.20
N TRP A 548 -15.90 19.28 4.73
CA TRP A 548 -15.58 19.35 6.16
C TRP A 548 -16.10 20.65 6.73
N SER A 549 -16.80 20.56 7.83
CA SER A 549 -17.30 21.74 8.55
C SER A 549 -17.19 21.52 10.07
N TRP A 550 -17.26 22.63 10.81
CA TRP A 550 -17.36 22.62 12.27
C TRP A 550 -18.61 23.36 12.73
N GLU A 551 -19.17 22.92 13.84
CA GLU A 551 -20.25 23.67 14.51
C GLU A 551 -19.74 25.08 14.89
N ARG A 552 -20.57 26.10 14.62
CA ARG A 552 -20.22 27.48 14.96
C ARG A 552 -20.10 27.66 16.48
N GLY A 553 -18.99 28.21 16.92
CA GLY A 553 -18.72 28.45 18.35
C GLY A 553 -17.89 27.35 19.04
N THR A 554 -17.50 26.29 18.33
CA THR A 554 -16.58 25.25 18.84
C THR A 554 -15.10 25.55 18.54
N THR A 555 -14.78 26.70 17.95
CA THR A 555 -13.39 27.13 17.71
C THR A 555 -12.74 27.62 18.99
N SER A 556 -11.92 26.78 19.60
CA SER A 556 -10.91 27.20 20.59
C SER A 556 -9.54 26.65 20.18
#